data_aabde3148a0401defaa010ed3d721f50
#
_entry.id   aabde3148a0401defaa010ed3d721f50
#
_cell.length_a   1.000
_cell.length_b   1.000
_cell.length_c   1.000
_cell.angle_alpha   90.00
_cell.angle_beta   90.00
_cell.angle_gamma   90.00
#
_symmetry.space_group_name_H-M   'P 1'
#
loop_
_entity.id
_entity.type
_entity.pdbx_description
1 polymer ?
#
loop_
_entity_poly.entity_id
_entity_poly.type
_entity_poly.pdbx_seq_one_letter_code
_entity_poly.pdbx_strand_id
1 'polypeptide(L)'
;MFEKIMGECPYKSPTDMGVNMAGNCIVDDEACCEASRQEIIRRYYKSCAALLTGTGTEEEIRKIELLLKQAHASLEASLQKEKETEGPAAALELPDGRMIFGKTSELLGASSALLLNALKELAGIPHENHVISPEAIRPIQELKTQYLGSKNPRLHTDETLIALSVSAANNPEARKALEQLPSLRGCQAHTSVMLSSVDIWEFRKLGIELTCEPKFEKEKIYH
;
A
#
# COMPACT_ATOMS: atom_id res chain seq x y z
N MET A 1 -16.10 -15.82 22.36
CA MET A 1 -15.41 -16.11 21.11
C MET A 1 -14.15 -15.28 20.97
N PHE A 2 -14.20 -13.94 21.00
CA PHE A 2 -13.04 -13.06 20.90
C PHE A 2 -11.98 -13.33 21.98
N GLU A 3 -12.39 -13.51 23.24
CA GLU A 3 -11.48 -13.90 24.31
C GLU A 3 -10.77 -15.23 24.04
N LYS A 4 -11.46 -16.17 23.37
CA LYS A 4 -10.87 -17.46 22.99
C LYS A 4 -9.84 -17.34 21.86
N ILE A 5 -10.04 -16.39 20.92
CA ILE A 5 -9.15 -16.16 19.78
C ILE A 5 -7.93 -15.36 20.18
N MET A 6 -8.13 -14.33 21.00
CA MET A 6 -7.15 -13.29 21.29
C MET A 6 -6.52 -13.40 22.68
N GLY A 7 -6.97 -14.36 23.51
CA GLY A 7 -6.63 -14.48 24.94
C GLY A 7 -7.44 -13.51 25.79
N GLU A 8 -7.31 -12.21 25.52
CA GLU A 8 -8.19 -11.13 25.96
C GLU A 8 -8.71 -10.40 24.75
N CYS A 9 -9.98 -10.00 24.74
CA CYS A 9 -10.54 -9.28 23.60
C CYS A 9 -9.98 -7.84 23.56
N PRO A 10 -9.13 -7.50 22.58
CA PRO A 10 -8.54 -6.17 22.48
C PRO A 10 -9.56 -5.11 22.05
N TYR A 11 -10.70 -5.55 21.56
CA TYR A 11 -11.81 -4.70 21.12
C TYR A 11 -13.05 -4.96 21.96
N LYS A 12 -13.72 -3.87 22.35
CA LYS A 12 -14.98 -3.95 23.08
C LYS A 12 -16.18 -4.21 22.16
N SER A 13 -16.03 -3.91 20.87
CA SER A 13 -17.07 -4.08 19.86
C SER A 13 -16.56 -4.99 18.74
N PRO A 14 -17.31 -6.00 18.34
CA PRO A 14 -16.99 -6.83 17.18
C PRO A 14 -16.92 -6.05 15.88
N THR A 15 -17.62 -4.92 15.77
CA THR A 15 -17.59 -4.03 14.63
C THR A 15 -16.20 -3.43 14.43
N ASP A 16 -15.43 -3.23 15.51
CA ASP A 16 -14.05 -2.76 15.43
C ASP A 16 -13.12 -3.79 14.78
N MET A 17 -13.54 -5.03 14.71
CA MET A 17 -12.81 -6.14 14.10
C MET A 17 -13.31 -6.46 12.68
N GLY A 18 -14.14 -5.60 12.09
CA GLY A 18 -14.70 -5.82 10.76
C GLY A 18 -15.75 -6.93 10.67
N VAL A 19 -16.26 -7.40 11.82
CA VAL A 19 -17.29 -8.44 11.89
C VAL A 19 -18.66 -7.79 11.95
N ASN A 20 -19.54 -8.16 11.01
CA ASN A 20 -20.93 -7.71 11.03
C ASN A 20 -21.71 -8.48 12.10
N MET A 21 -22.19 -7.76 13.10
CA MET A 21 -22.92 -8.34 14.23
C MET A 21 -24.45 -8.22 14.13
N ALA A 22 -25.00 -7.89 12.98
CA ALA A 22 -26.45 -7.83 12.79
C ALA A 22 -27.12 -9.21 12.95
N GLY A 23 -26.96 -9.80 14.13
CA GLY A 23 -27.58 -11.08 14.52
C GLY A 23 -26.88 -12.33 14.02
N ASN A 24 -25.69 -12.23 13.44
CA ASN A 24 -24.98 -13.37 12.87
C ASN A 24 -23.82 -13.81 13.76
N CYS A 25 -23.69 -15.13 13.94
CA CYS A 25 -22.52 -15.73 14.54
C CYS A 25 -21.30 -15.58 13.65
N ILE A 26 -20.10 -15.53 14.24
CA ILE A 26 -18.86 -15.77 13.50
C ILE A 26 -18.89 -17.24 13.06
N VAL A 27 -18.83 -17.46 11.76
CA VAL A 27 -18.86 -18.80 11.16
C VAL A 27 -17.47 -19.36 10.88
N ASP A 28 -16.43 -18.51 10.93
CA ASP A 28 -15.04 -18.88 10.68
C ASP A 28 -14.13 -18.18 11.70
N ASP A 29 -13.71 -18.92 12.72
CA ASP A 29 -12.86 -18.41 13.80
C ASP A 29 -11.44 -18.09 13.30
N GLU A 30 -10.92 -18.84 12.32
CA GLU A 30 -9.58 -18.66 11.79
C GLU A 30 -9.50 -17.39 10.92
N ALA A 31 -10.45 -17.20 10.03
CA ALA A 31 -10.56 -16.00 9.21
C ALA A 31 -10.75 -14.74 10.07
N CYS A 32 -11.58 -14.81 11.13
CA CYS A 32 -11.74 -13.69 12.06
C CYS A 32 -10.47 -13.38 12.86
N CYS A 33 -9.74 -14.41 13.26
CA CYS A 33 -8.47 -14.25 13.97
C CYS A 33 -7.44 -13.57 13.08
N GLU A 34 -7.31 -14.00 11.82
CA GLU A 34 -6.38 -13.41 10.86
C GLU A 34 -6.75 -11.97 10.51
N ALA A 35 -8.02 -11.69 10.23
CA ALA A 35 -8.49 -10.31 9.99
C ALA A 35 -8.20 -9.39 11.17
N SER A 36 -8.35 -9.88 12.39
CA SER A 36 -8.04 -9.14 13.62
C SER A 36 -6.55 -8.83 13.74
N ARG A 37 -5.68 -9.80 13.47
CA ARG A 37 -4.22 -9.61 13.48
C ARG A 37 -3.81 -8.57 12.45
N GLN A 38 -4.31 -8.67 11.24
CA GLN A 38 -4.03 -7.73 10.16
C GLN A 38 -4.47 -6.31 10.51
N GLU A 39 -5.66 -6.13 11.13
CA GLU A 39 -6.12 -4.81 11.55
C GLU A 39 -5.25 -4.24 12.69
N ILE A 40 -4.79 -5.06 13.64
CA ILE A 40 -3.88 -4.60 14.70
C ILE A 40 -2.54 -4.15 14.11
N ILE A 41 -1.97 -4.92 13.17
CA ILE A 41 -0.74 -4.56 12.46
C ILE A 41 -0.94 -3.25 11.69
N ARG A 42 -2.04 -3.11 10.97
CA ARG A 42 -2.38 -1.90 10.22
C ARG A 42 -2.50 -0.67 11.14
N ARG A 43 -3.13 -0.80 12.32
CA ARG A 43 -3.22 0.27 13.32
C ARG A 43 -1.84 0.63 13.88
N TYR A 44 -0.99 -0.35 14.12
CA TYR A 44 0.38 -0.11 14.58
C TYR A 44 1.14 0.79 13.61
N TYR A 45 1.19 0.44 12.32
CA TYR A 45 1.86 1.25 11.31
C TYR A 45 1.26 2.65 11.18
N LYS A 46 -0.07 2.78 11.22
CA LYS A 46 -0.75 4.09 11.18
C LYS A 46 -0.37 4.97 12.37
N SER A 47 -0.27 4.40 13.57
CA SER A 47 0.12 5.15 14.77
C SER A 47 1.60 5.54 14.75
N CYS A 48 2.49 4.66 14.27
CA CYS A 48 3.90 4.99 14.06
C CYS A 48 4.07 6.12 13.04
N ALA A 49 3.35 6.06 11.93
CA ALA A 49 3.35 7.12 10.93
C ALA A 49 2.81 8.45 11.48
N ALA A 50 1.73 8.41 12.28
CA ALA A 50 1.17 9.58 12.94
C ALA A 50 2.15 10.21 13.94
N LEU A 51 2.89 9.39 14.72
CA LEU A 51 3.94 9.89 15.61
C LEU A 51 5.05 10.59 14.82
N LEU A 52 5.52 9.98 13.73
CA LEU A 52 6.58 10.54 12.89
C LEU A 52 6.18 11.89 12.25
N THR A 53 4.90 12.05 11.92
CA THR A 53 4.37 13.30 11.37
C THR A 53 3.89 14.31 12.44
N GLY A 54 4.09 14.00 13.73
CA GLY A 54 3.72 14.89 14.84
C GLY A 54 2.21 14.96 15.14
N THR A 55 1.41 14.03 14.60
CA THR A 55 -0.05 13.97 14.81
C THR A 55 -0.48 12.85 15.76
N GLY A 56 0.43 11.96 16.16
CA GLY A 56 0.19 10.84 17.07
C GLY A 56 0.98 10.95 18.37
N THR A 57 0.78 9.98 19.26
CA THR A 57 1.43 9.90 20.57
C THR A 57 2.13 8.55 20.78
N GLU A 58 3.22 8.53 21.59
CA GLU A 58 3.87 7.29 21.98
C GLU A 58 2.94 6.36 22.81
N GLU A 59 2.00 6.93 23.54
CA GLU A 59 1.06 6.17 24.35
C GLU A 59 0.13 5.31 23.47
N GLU A 60 -0.30 5.83 22.33
CA GLU A 60 -1.09 5.07 21.35
C GLU A 60 -0.31 3.90 20.78
N ILE A 61 0.98 4.09 20.47
CA ILE A 61 1.86 3.00 19.99
C ILE A 61 1.99 1.92 21.06
N ARG A 62 2.28 2.29 22.31
CA ARG A 62 2.42 1.31 23.41
C ARG A 62 1.17 0.47 23.63
N LYS A 63 -0.01 1.09 23.52
CA LYS A 63 -1.29 0.36 23.60
C LYS A 63 -1.42 -0.67 22.49
N ILE A 64 -1.06 -0.32 21.26
CA ILE A 64 -1.14 -1.23 20.12
C ILE A 64 -0.08 -2.33 20.19
N GLU A 65 1.15 -2.04 20.66
CA GLU A 65 2.18 -3.05 20.91
C GLU A 65 1.71 -4.13 21.91
N LEU A 66 0.95 -3.72 22.93
CA LEU A 66 0.35 -4.67 23.85
C LEU A 66 -0.66 -5.58 23.14
N LEU A 67 -1.50 -5.02 22.28
CA LEU A 67 -2.46 -5.78 21.48
C LEU A 67 -1.77 -6.73 20.50
N LEU A 68 -0.66 -6.32 19.85
CA LEU A 68 0.14 -7.19 18.99
C LEU A 68 0.67 -8.42 19.75
N LYS A 69 1.18 -8.22 20.95
CA LYS A 69 1.64 -9.34 21.81
C LYS A 69 0.50 -10.30 22.17
N GLN A 70 -0.66 -9.76 22.55
CA GLN A 70 -1.84 -10.56 22.92
C GLN A 70 -2.39 -11.34 21.73
N ALA A 71 -2.37 -10.73 20.54
CA ALA A 71 -2.86 -11.34 19.31
C ALA A 71 -1.86 -12.30 18.66
N HIS A 72 -0.65 -12.47 19.22
CA HIS A 72 0.44 -13.23 18.59
C HIS A 72 0.70 -12.81 17.14
N ALA A 73 0.48 -11.53 16.82
CA ALA A 73 0.71 -10.99 15.50
C ALA A 73 2.21 -10.74 15.29
N SER A 74 2.75 -11.11 14.13
CA SER A 74 4.15 -10.92 13.78
C SER A 74 4.30 -9.76 12.78
N LEU A 75 5.25 -8.87 13.05
CA LEU A 75 5.70 -7.83 12.13
C LEU A 75 6.87 -8.30 11.24
N GLU A 76 7.42 -9.50 11.50
CA GLU A 76 8.66 -9.97 10.87
C GLU A 76 8.54 -10.12 9.36
N ALA A 77 7.38 -10.53 8.84
CA ALA A 77 7.17 -10.73 7.40
C ALA A 77 7.28 -9.43 6.59
N SER A 78 6.89 -8.30 7.15
CA SER A 78 7.00 -6.98 6.50
C SER A 78 8.44 -6.43 6.53
N LEU A 79 9.18 -6.72 7.60
CA LEU A 79 10.56 -6.27 7.78
C LEU A 79 11.58 -7.09 6.97
N GLN A 80 11.27 -8.36 6.68
CA GLN A 80 12.18 -9.25 5.97
C GLN A 80 12.31 -8.86 4.49
N LYS A 81 11.24 -8.36 3.87
CA LYS A 81 11.22 -7.92 2.46
C LYS A 81 12.04 -6.67 2.21
N GLU A 82 12.21 -5.81 3.22
CA GLU A 82 13.01 -4.60 3.11
C GLU A 82 14.50 -4.86 2.96
N LYS A 83 15.00 -5.92 3.61
CA LYS A 83 16.44 -6.28 3.60
C LYS A 83 16.95 -6.76 2.24
N GLU A 84 16.05 -7.17 1.35
CA GLU A 84 16.39 -7.70 0.02
C GLU A 84 16.48 -6.62 -1.07
N THR A 85 16.13 -5.38 -0.77
CA THR A 85 16.08 -4.31 -1.77
C THR A 85 16.96 -3.13 -1.37
N GLU A 86 17.92 -2.76 -2.22
CA GLU A 86 18.85 -1.63 -2.01
C GLU A 86 18.20 -0.24 -2.17
N GLY A 87 16.88 -0.12 -2.05
CA GLY A 87 16.16 1.16 -2.18
C GLY A 87 14.69 1.00 -1.80
N PRO A 88 13.91 2.10 -1.77
CA PRO A 88 12.51 2.04 -1.46
C PRO A 88 11.76 1.04 -2.33
N ALA A 89 11.01 0.17 -1.68
CA ALA A 89 10.24 -0.88 -2.29
C ALA A 89 8.80 -0.87 -1.78
N ALA A 90 7.91 -1.46 -2.55
CA ALA A 90 6.52 -1.66 -2.20
C ALA A 90 6.08 -3.07 -2.60
N ALA A 91 5.17 -3.64 -1.84
CA ALA A 91 4.57 -4.95 -2.10
C ALA A 91 3.05 -4.86 -2.05
N LEU A 92 2.36 -5.65 -2.85
CA LEU A 92 0.91 -5.77 -2.87
C LEU A 92 0.52 -7.24 -2.98
N GLU A 93 -0.41 -7.68 -2.17
CA GLU A 93 -1.01 -9.00 -2.24
C GLU A 93 -2.30 -8.92 -3.05
N LEU A 94 -2.35 -9.72 -4.13
CA LEU A 94 -3.54 -9.90 -4.95
C LEU A 94 -4.56 -10.82 -4.24
N PRO A 95 -5.85 -10.80 -4.64
CA PRO A 95 -6.89 -11.63 -4.02
C PRO A 95 -6.62 -13.15 -4.08
N ASP A 96 -5.77 -13.59 -4.99
CA ASP A 96 -5.36 -14.98 -5.13
C ASP A 96 -4.08 -15.34 -4.36
N GLY A 97 -3.56 -14.42 -3.51
CA GLY A 97 -2.38 -14.60 -2.69
C GLY A 97 -1.04 -14.34 -3.42
N ARG A 98 -1.05 -14.00 -4.70
CA ARG A 98 0.19 -13.63 -5.41
C ARG A 98 0.72 -12.29 -4.93
N MET A 99 2.04 -12.24 -4.71
CA MET A 99 2.73 -11.03 -4.26
C MET A 99 3.33 -10.29 -5.44
N ILE A 100 2.97 -9.03 -5.57
CA ILE A 100 3.51 -8.12 -6.58
C ILE A 100 4.43 -7.11 -5.89
N PHE A 101 5.52 -6.75 -6.57
CA PHE A 101 6.51 -5.84 -6.04
C PHE A 101 6.72 -4.64 -6.96
N GLY A 102 7.01 -3.49 -6.35
CA GLY A 102 7.46 -2.28 -7.02
C GLY A 102 8.74 -1.75 -6.39
N LYS A 103 9.68 -1.31 -7.21
CA LYS A 103 10.92 -0.66 -6.78
C LYS A 103 10.98 0.75 -7.33
N THR A 104 11.59 1.65 -6.58
CA THR A 104 11.92 2.99 -7.07
C THR A 104 12.91 2.89 -8.25
N SER A 105 12.63 3.64 -9.29
CA SER A 105 13.46 3.79 -10.48
C SER A 105 13.70 5.27 -10.79
N GLU A 106 14.40 5.58 -11.87
CA GLU A 106 14.55 6.95 -12.36
C GLU A 106 13.22 7.54 -12.86
N LEU A 107 12.30 6.71 -13.31
CA LEU A 107 11.02 7.13 -13.89
C LEU A 107 9.89 7.18 -12.87
N LEU A 108 9.82 6.18 -11.97
CA LEU A 108 8.67 5.93 -11.10
C LEU A 108 9.10 5.77 -9.65
N GLY A 109 8.26 6.26 -8.72
CA GLY A 109 8.34 5.88 -7.32
C GLY A 109 7.94 4.40 -7.10
N ALA A 110 8.29 3.83 -5.95
CA ALA A 110 7.99 2.43 -5.63
C ALA A 110 6.49 2.11 -5.68
N SER A 111 5.65 3.01 -5.17
CA SER A 111 4.18 2.91 -5.20
C SER A 111 3.63 2.89 -6.63
N SER A 112 4.14 3.75 -7.49
CA SER A 112 3.75 3.83 -8.90
C SER A 112 4.17 2.59 -9.68
N ALA A 113 5.40 2.12 -9.45
CA ALA A 113 5.90 0.90 -10.06
C ALA A 113 5.09 -0.33 -9.59
N LEU A 114 4.77 -0.41 -8.28
CA LEU A 114 3.91 -1.45 -7.73
C LEU A 114 2.55 -1.49 -8.42
N LEU A 115 1.89 -0.32 -8.52
CA LEU A 115 0.58 -0.21 -9.14
C LEU A 115 0.58 -0.68 -10.60
N LEU A 116 1.55 -0.22 -11.41
CA LEU A 116 1.68 -0.68 -12.79
C LEU A 116 1.94 -2.19 -12.90
N ASN A 117 2.82 -2.72 -12.06
CA ASN A 117 3.13 -4.15 -12.06
C ASN A 117 1.89 -4.98 -11.69
N ALA A 118 1.11 -4.55 -10.70
CA ALA A 118 -0.13 -5.21 -10.31
C ALA A 118 -1.17 -5.20 -11.45
N LEU A 119 -1.34 -4.07 -12.12
CA LEU A 119 -2.26 -3.95 -13.27
C LEU A 119 -1.81 -4.82 -14.45
N LYS A 120 -0.49 -4.89 -14.74
CA LYS A 120 0.06 -5.76 -15.78
C LYS A 120 -0.17 -7.23 -15.47
N GLU A 121 0.11 -7.65 -14.23
CA GLU A 121 -0.11 -9.02 -13.78
C GLU A 121 -1.58 -9.43 -13.90
N LEU A 122 -2.51 -8.59 -13.44
CA LEU A 122 -3.94 -8.83 -13.56
C LEU A 122 -4.43 -8.87 -15.02
N ALA A 123 -3.79 -8.11 -15.90
CA ALA A 123 -4.11 -8.08 -17.33
C ALA A 123 -3.42 -9.20 -18.13
N GLY A 124 -2.56 -10.02 -17.51
CA GLY A 124 -1.77 -11.04 -18.18
C GLY A 124 -0.75 -10.46 -19.16
N ILE A 125 -0.21 -9.28 -18.88
CA ILE A 125 0.79 -8.59 -19.71
C ILE A 125 2.19 -8.97 -19.22
N PRO A 126 3.08 -9.45 -20.10
CA PRO A 126 4.45 -9.76 -19.76
C PRO A 126 5.18 -8.61 -19.08
N HIS A 127 6.05 -8.93 -18.11
CA HIS A 127 6.72 -7.91 -17.29
C HIS A 127 7.63 -6.99 -18.12
N GLU A 128 8.21 -7.47 -19.20
CA GLU A 128 9.07 -6.74 -20.13
C GLU A 128 8.29 -5.73 -21.02
N ASN A 129 6.98 -5.91 -21.19
CA ASN A 129 6.19 -5.00 -22.01
C ASN A 129 5.93 -3.69 -21.30
N HIS A 130 6.22 -2.57 -21.96
CA HIS A 130 5.95 -1.24 -21.43
C HIS A 130 4.53 -0.78 -21.78
N VAL A 131 3.66 -0.66 -20.78
CA VAL A 131 2.31 -0.10 -20.96
C VAL A 131 2.29 1.43 -21.02
N ILE A 132 3.34 2.06 -20.47
CA ILE A 132 3.62 3.49 -20.61
C ILE A 132 5.05 3.60 -21.15
N SER A 133 5.24 4.26 -22.29
CA SER A 133 6.57 4.42 -22.84
C SER A 133 7.38 5.49 -22.08
N PRO A 134 8.71 5.38 -22.02
CA PRO A 134 9.57 6.42 -21.45
C PRO A 134 9.36 7.80 -22.10
N GLU A 135 9.03 7.85 -23.39
CA GLU A 135 8.73 9.07 -24.12
C GLU A 135 7.44 9.74 -23.63
N ALA A 136 6.47 8.98 -23.12
CA ALA A 136 5.25 9.52 -22.50
C ALA A 136 5.51 10.04 -21.07
N ILE A 137 6.47 9.44 -20.35
CA ILE A 137 6.83 9.83 -18.98
C ILE A 137 7.67 11.09 -18.94
N ARG A 138 8.63 11.22 -19.85
CA ARG A 138 9.62 12.33 -19.87
C ARG A 138 8.99 13.73 -19.88
N PRO A 139 7.97 14.05 -20.68
CA PRO A 139 7.33 15.36 -20.63
C PRO A 139 6.70 15.71 -19.29
N ILE A 140 6.20 14.70 -18.57
CA ILE A 140 5.63 14.88 -17.23
C ILE A 140 6.74 15.20 -16.23
N GLN A 141 7.89 14.53 -16.32
CA GLN A 141 9.08 14.82 -15.51
C GLN A 141 9.61 16.23 -15.76
N GLU A 142 9.67 16.66 -17.02
CA GLU A 142 10.07 18.02 -17.40
C GLU A 142 9.09 19.07 -16.84
N LEU A 143 7.80 18.84 -16.98
CA LEU A 143 6.78 19.72 -16.39
C LEU A 143 7.00 19.87 -14.88
N LYS A 144 7.17 18.75 -14.16
CA LYS A 144 7.38 18.75 -12.71
C LYS A 144 8.63 19.53 -12.31
N THR A 145 9.75 19.26 -12.97
CA THR A 145 11.05 19.77 -12.51
C THR A 145 11.36 21.16 -13.02
N GLN A 146 11.06 21.44 -14.30
CA GLN A 146 11.44 22.70 -14.94
C GLN A 146 10.40 23.80 -14.72
N TYR A 147 9.11 23.46 -14.72
CA TYR A 147 8.03 24.45 -14.66
C TYR A 147 7.36 24.55 -13.29
N LEU A 148 7.22 23.41 -12.57
CA LEU A 148 6.57 23.38 -11.26
C LEU A 148 7.56 23.39 -10.09
N GLY A 149 8.87 23.33 -10.35
CA GLY A 149 9.92 23.45 -9.35
C GLY A 149 10.07 22.21 -8.43
N SER A 150 9.49 21.07 -8.79
CA SER A 150 9.67 19.83 -8.03
C SER A 150 11.13 19.37 -8.09
N LYS A 151 11.67 18.94 -6.96
CA LYS A 151 13.00 18.32 -6.88
C LYS A 151 12.97 16.82 -7.22
N ASN A 152 11.78 16.21 -7.24
CA ASN A 152 11.57 14.80 -7.53
C ASN A 152 11.04 14.61 -8.95
N PRO A 153 11.84 14.08 -9.89
CA PRO A 153 11.39 13.84 -11.25
C PRO A 153 10.48 12.62 -11.39
N ARG A 154 10.51 11.69 -10.41
CA ARG A 154 9.74 10.44 -10.47
C ARG A 154 8.24 10.73 -10.44
N LEU A 155 7.47 9.97 -11.22
CA LEU A 155 6.03 10.06 -11.22
C LEU A 155 5.45 9.48 -9.93
N HIS A 156 4.50 10.23 -9.36
CA HIS A 156 3.57 9.74 -8.33
C HIS A 156 2.48 8.86 -8.95
N THR A 157 1.68 8.22 -8.10
CA THR A 157 0.64 7.28 -8.55
C THR A 157 -0.43 7.93 -9.42
N ASP A 158 -0.88 9.14 -9.10
CA ASP A 158 -1.83 9.91 -9.90
C ASP A 158 -1.30 10.26 -11.29
N GLU A 159 -0.06 10.75 -11.37
CA GLU A 159 0.62 11.08 -12.64
C GLU A 159 0.80 9.81 -13.49
N THR A 160 1.11 8.68 -12.85
CA THR A 160 1.26 7.39 -13.51
C THR A 160 -0.07 6.89 -14.07
N LEU A 161 -1.17 7.03 -13.34
CA LEU A 161 -2.51 6.67 -13.81
C LEU A 161 -2.96 7.57 -14.97
N ILE A 162 -2.66 8.87 -14.94
CA ILE A 162 -2.91 9.78 -16.05
C ILE A 162 -2.11 9.36 -17.28
N ALA A 163 -0.81 9.08 -17.12
CA ALA A 163 0.03 8.62 -18.22
C ALA A 163 -0.45 7.29 -18.81
N LEU A 164 -0.89 6.35 -17.97
CA LEU A 164 -1.50 5.08 -18.40
C LEU A 164 -2.78 5.33 -19.19
N SER A 165 -3.66 6.20 -18.68
CA SER A 165 -4.93 6.54 -19.32
C SER A 165 -4.71 7.17 -20.71
N VAL A 166 -3.76 8.09 -20.84
CA VAL A 166 -3.40 8.68 -22.15
C VAL A 166 -2.82 7.62 -23.09
N SER A 167 -1.92 6.76 -22.57
CA SER A 167 -1.34 5.66 -23.35
C SER A 167 -2.39 4.67 -23.85
N ALA A 168 -3.43 4.41 -23.06
CA ALA A 168 -4.55 3.50 -23.41
C ALA A 168 -5.34 3.94 -24.65
N ALA A 169 -5.20 5.18 -25.09
CA ALA A 169 -5.83 5.67 -26.34
C ALA A 169 -5.27 4.96 -27.58
N ASN A 170 -3.96 4.64 -27.57
CA ASN A 170 -3.26 4.07 -28.72
C ASN A 170 -2.53 2.74 -28.43
N ASN A 171 -2.51 2.30 -27.17
CA ASN A 171 -1.86 1.07 -26.73
C ASN A 171 -2.93 0.09 -26.14
N PRO A 172 -3.24 -1.02 -26.84
CA PRO A 172 -4.21 -2.00 -26.34
C PRO A 172 -3.82 -2.65 -25.01
N GLU A 173 -2.52 -2.85 -24.73
CA GLU A 173 -2.06 -3.40 -23.46
C GLU A 173 -2.24 -2.39 -22.33
N ALA A 174 -1.96 -1.11 -22.57
CA ALA A 174 -2.24 -0.04 -21.60
C ALA A 174 -3.74 0.02 -21.26
N ARG A 175 -4.62 -0.18 -22.26
CA ARG A 175 -6.05 -0.26 -22.05
C ARG A 175 -6.45 -1.45 -21.20
N LYS A 176 -5.93 -2.65 -21.52
CA LYS A 176 -6.19 -3.85 -20.71
C LYS A 176 -5.72 -3.68 -19.26
N ALA A 177 -4.55 -3.07 -19.05
CA ALA A 177 -4.04 -2.77 -17.71
C ALA A 177 -4.97 -1.80 -16.97
N LEU A 178 -5.39 -0.71 -17.63
CA LEU A 178 -6.29 0.29 -17.04
C LEU A 178 -7.64 -0.31 -16.61
N GLU A 179 -8.18 -1.26 -17.39
CA GLU A 179 -9.43 -1.96 -17.10
C GLU A 179 -9.35 -2.84 -15.84
N GLN A 180 -8.15 -3.16 -15.35
CA GLN A 180 -7.94 -3.92 -14.11
C GLN A 180 -8.02 -3.09 -12.82
N LEU A 181 -8.11 -1.77 -12.88
CA LEU A 181 -8.20 -0.92 -11.69
C LEU A 181 -9.25 -1.37 -10.66
N PRO A 182 -10.47 -1.78 -11.05
CA PRO A 182 -11.46 -2.26 -10.09
C PRO A 182 -11.05 -3.53 -9.34
N SER A 183 -10.18 -4.36 -9.94
CA SER A 183 -9.69 -5.63 -9.36
C SER A 183 -8.70 -5.41 -8.20
N LEU A 184 -8.20 -4.19 -8.02
CA LEU A 184 -7.32 -3.84 -6.91
C LEU A 184 -8.06 -3.56 -5.59
N ARG A 185 -9.38 -3.47 -5.63
CA ARG A 185 -10.19 -3.21 -4.43
C ARG A 185 -10.06 -4.35 -3.44
N GLY A 186 -9.72 -4.00 -2.20
CA GLY A 186 -9.53 -4.96 -1.11
C GLY A 186 -8.13 -5.60 -1.07
N CYS A 187 -7.26 -5.34 -2.05
CA CYS A 187 -5.87 -5.74 -1.98
C CYS A 187 -5.17 -5.06 -0.80
N GLN A 188 -4.16 -5.72 -0.26
CA GLN A 188 -3.31 -5.17 0.80
C GLN A 188 -1.95 -4.78 0.23
N ALA A 189 -1.46 -3.60 0.61
CA ALA A 189 -0.16 -3.12 0.18
C ALA A 189 0.67 -2.62 1.36
N HIS A 190 1.98 -2.79 1.25
CA HIS A 190 2.95 -2.28 2.20
C HIS A 190 4.11 -1.62 1.49
N THR A 191 4.58 -0.48 2.02
CA THR A 191 5.74 0.25 1.49
C THR A 191 6.84 0.37 2.52
N SER A 192 8.08 0.25 2.10
CA SER A 192 9.25 0.31 2.98
C SER A 192 9.61 1.72 3.44
N VAL A 193 8.88 2.74 3.02
CA VAL A 193 9.04 4.13 3.43
C VAL A 193 7.69 4.83 3.47
N MET A 194 7.62 5.95 4.20
CA MET A 194 6.46 6.85 4.16
C MET A 194 6.23 7.37 2.74
N LEU A 195 5.01 7.27 2.28
CA LEU A 195 4.59 7.82 0.99
C LEU A 195 4.11 9.26 1.10
N SER A 196 4.07 9.94 -0.05
CA SER A 196 3.41 11.23 -0.15
C SER A 196 1.91 11.13 0.13
N SER A 197 1.30 12.23 0.54
CA SER A 197 -0.16 12.28 0.73
C SER A 197 -0.93 11.97 -0.56
N VAL A 198 -0.37 12.32 -1.72
CA VAL A 198 -0.95 12.01 -3.04
C VAL A 198 -1.02 10.51 -3.25
N ASP A 199 0.10 9.79 -3.07
CA ASP A 199 0.14 8.34 -3.24
C ASP A 199 -0.81 7.62 -2.26
N ILE A 200 -0.80 8.01 -0.99
CA ILE A 200 -1.70 7.43 0.03
C ILE A 200 -3.17 7.64 -0.37
N TRP A 201 -3.51 8.82 -0.88
CA TRP A 201 -4.86 9.15 -1.27
C TRP A 201 -5.34 8.36 -2.49
N GLU A 202 -4.45 8.14 -3.48
CA GLU A 202 -4.79 7.34 -4.67
C GLU A 202 -4.99 5.86 -4.32
N PHE A 203 -4.13 5.26 -3.50
CA PHE A 203 -4.32 3.89 -3.02
C PHE A 203 -5.66 3.74 -2.29
N ARG A 204 -6.01 4.72 -1.45
CA ARG A 204 -7.30 4.73 -0.74
C ARG A 204 -8.49 4.81 -1.69
N LYS A 205 -8.44 5.66 -2.74
CA LYS A 205 -9.49 5.76 -3.78
C LYS A 205 -9.67 4.45 -4.54
N LEU A 206 -8.58 3.75 -4.82
CA LEU A 206 -8.60 2.44 -5.45
C LEU A 206 -9.13 1.33 -4.52
N GLY A 207 -9.32 1.64 -3.25
CA GLY A 207 -9.77 0.68 -2.24
C GLY A 207 -8.69 -0.30 -1.80
N ILE A 208 -7.41 0.07 -1.97
CA ILE A 208 -6.26 -0.70 -1.51
C ILE A 208 -5.96 -0.32 -0.05
N GLU A 209 -5.82 -1.32 0.81
CA GLU A 209 -5.43 -1.16 2.21
C GLU A 209 -3.91 -1.00 2.32
N LEU A 210 -3.47 0.25 2.49
CA LEU A 210 -2.06 0.62 2.49
C LEU A 210 -1.50 0.80 3.89
N THR A 211 -0.32 0.24 4.15
CA THR A 211 0.54 0.52 5.28
C THR A 211 1.93 0.95 4.82
N CYS A 212 2.63 1.75 5.64
CA CYS A 212 3.97 2.26 5.33
C CYS A 212 4.88 2.03 6.53
N GLU A 213 6.16 1.69 6.30
CA GLU A 213 7.17 1.80 7.35
C GLU A 213 7.28 3.26 7.81
N PRO A 214 7.38 3.51 9.13
CA PRO A 214 7.44 4.86 9.69
C PRO A 214 8.85 5.48 9.53
N LYS A 215 9.33 5.56 8.31
CA LYS A 215 10.61 6.18 7.95
C LYS A 215 10.52 6.88 6.61
N PHE A 216 11.27 7.95 6.42
CA PHE A 216 11.35 8.66 5.14
C PHE A 216 12.49 8.09 4.28
N GLU A 217 12.35 8.18 2.94
CA GLU A 217 13.39 7.77 1.99
C GLU A 217 14.70 8.55 2.18
N LYS A 218 14.61 9.84 2.57
CA LYS A 218 15.74 10.71 2.93
C LYS A 218 15.34 11.60 4.10
N GLU A 219 16.31 12.00 4.92
CA GLU A 219 16.09 12.92 6.04
C GLU A 219 15.50 14.29 5.63
N LYS A 220 15.60 14.67 4.34
CA LYS A 220 14.98 15.88 3.79
C LYS A 220 13.66 15.53 3.13
N ILE A 221 12.59 15.84 3.83
CA ILE A 221 11.22 15.85 3.33
C ILE A 221 11.14 16.76 2.10
N TYR A 222 10.47 16.28 1.07
CA TYR A 222 10.08 17.10 -0.07
C TYR A 222 9.10 18.18 0.40
N HIS A 223 9.59 19.40 0.57
CA HIS A 223 8.79 20.63 0.70
C HIS A 223 8.69 21.28 -0.68
#